data_ae3b1c35adb7f56439b1448a1b7e09b7
#
_entry.id   ae3b1c35adb7f56439b1448a1b7e09b7
#
_cell.length_a   1.000
_cell.length_b   1.000
_cell.length_c   1.000
_cell.angle_alpha   90.00
_cell.angle_beta   90.00
_cell.angle_gamma   90.00
#
_symmetry.space_group_name_H-M   'P 1'
#
loop_
_entity.id
_entity.type
_entity.pdbx_description
1 polymer ?
#
loop_
_entity_poly.entity_id
_entity_poly.type
_entity_poly.pdbx_seq_one_letter_code
_entity_poly.pdbx_strand_id
1 'polypeptide(L)'
;LDAYIRVTSPMRRYLDLLVQQQLVHYISNLELLNENDIKNRIKVINASMSKINKASRQSIEHFRCLYFKQNRSWEGEGVIIDISGNKTLLIIPEFAMITQVKVKTKVNLEDKVKLKVGTINLFERSIDFKPL
;
A
#
# COMPACT_ATOMS: atom_id res chain seq x y z
N LEU A 1 -6.31 14.06 -18.97
CA LEU A 1 -5.11 13.82 -19.78
C LEU A 1 -5.37 12.57 -20.63
N ASP A 2 -5.24 12.70 -21.95
CA ASP A 2 -5.49 11.59 -22.89
C ASP A 2 -4.38 10.53 -22.82
N ALA A 3 -3.19 10.89 -22.31
CA ALA A 3 -2.09 9.98 -22.03
C ALA A 3 -1.22 10.48 -20.88
N TYR A 4 -0.75 9.56 -20.06
CA TYR A 4 0.20 9.84 -18.98
C TYR A 4 1.35 8.84 -19.00
N ILE A 5 2.57 9.34 -18.95
CA ILE A 5 3.76 8.51 -18.94
C ILE A 5 4.65 8.88 -17.74
N ARG A 6 5.20 7.89 -17.08
CA ARG A 6 6.09 8.07 -15.95
C ARG A 6 7.52 7.72 -16.35
N VAL A 7 8.46 8.64 -16.05
CA VAL A 7 9.88 8.51 -16.47
C VAL A 7 10.90 8.85 -15.36
N THR A 8 10.43 9.06 -14.14
CA THR A 8 11.22 9.72 -13.08
C THR A 8 12.10 8.80 -12.25
N SER A 9 11.98 7.48 -12.38
CA SER A 9 12.71 6.54 -11.51
C SER A 9 13.24 5.31 -12.27
N PRO A 10 14.10 5.49 -13.32
CA PRO A 10 14.57 4.39 -14.16
C PRO A 10 15.43 3.38 -13.40
N MET A 11 16.11 3.79 -12.33
CA MET A 11 16.97 2.92 -11.51
C MET A 11 16.21 1.78 -10.81
N ARG A 12 14.95 1.96 -10.53
CA ARG A 12 14.12 1.00 -9.78
C ARG A 12 12.80 0.64 -10.44
N ARG A 13 12.48 1.26 -11.56
CA ARG A 13 11.26 0.98 -12.35
C ARG A 13 11.64 0.76 -13.80
N TYR A 14 11.58 -0.49 -14.23
CA TYR A 14 11.96 -0.88 -15.58
C TYR A 14 11.11 -0.18 -16.66
N LEU A 15 9.82 0.08 -16.41
CA LEU A 15 9.00 0.82 -17.38
C LEU A 15 9.49 2.24 -17.60
N ASP A 16 9.93 2.92 -16.54
CA ASP A 16 10.52 4.26 -16.67
C ASP A 16 11.83 4.22 -17.49
N LEU A 17 12.65 3.18 -17.27
CA LEU A 17 13.86 2.95 -18.06
C LEU A 17 13.53 2.68 -19.52
N LEU A 18 12.54 1.84 -19.78
CA LEU A 18 12.10 1.52 -21.15
C LEU A 18 11.67 2.77 -21.91
N VAL A 19 10.89 3.63 -21.25
CA VAL A 19 10.45 4.91 -21.85
C VAL A 19 11.65 5.82 -22.16
N GLN A 20 12.60 5.94 -21.21
CA GLN A 20 13.80 6.74 -21.44
C GLN A 20 14.63 6.19 -22.60
N GLN A 21 14.78 4.87 -22.71
CA GLN A 21 15.45 4.24 -23.84
C GLN A 21 14.76 4.57 -25.17
N GLN A 22 13.43 4.48 -25.22
CA GLN A 22 12.67 4.84 -26.42
C GLN A 22 12.87 6.32 -26.79
N LEU A 23 12.86 7.23 -25.81
CA LEU A 23 13.10 8.66 -26.05
C LEU A 23 14.51 8.92 -26.56
N VAL A 24 15.54 8.29 -25.97
CA VAL A 24 16.92 8.41 -26.47
C VAL A 24 17.05 7.87 -27.90
N HIS A 25 16.47 6.72 -28.19
CA HIS A 25 16.47 6.15 -29.54
C HIS A 25 15.78 7.09 -30.54
N TYR A 26 14.63 7.66 -30.16
CA TYR A 26 13.90 8.62 -31.00
C TYR A 26 14.75 9.87 -31.32
N ILE A 27 15.35 10.49 -30.28
CA ILE A 27 16.17 11.70 -30.44
C ILE A 27 17.44 11.43 -31.25
N SER A 28 18.01 10.23 -31.12
CA SER A 28 19.24 9.81 -31.82
C SER A 28 18.98 9.18 -33.17
N ASN A 29 17.75 9.17 -33.67
CA ASN A 29 17.34 8.53 -34.93
C ASN A 29 17.73 7.04 -35.01
N LEU A 30 17.71 6.34 -33.86
CA LEU A 30 17.91 4.89 -33.77
C LEU A 30 16.59 4.15 -33.91
N GLU A 31 16.67 2.84 -34.15
CA GLU A 31 15.49 1.98 -34.27
C GLU A 31 14.74 1.90 -32.94
N LEU A 32 13.44 2.11 -32.97
CA LEU A 32 12.54 1.99 -31.85
C LEU A 32 12.07 0.55 -31.69
N LEU A 33 11.78 0.14 -30.44
CA LEU A 33 11.07 -1.11 -30.20
C LEU A 33 9.67 -1.03 -30.81
N ASN A 34 9.25 -2.11 -31.45
CA ASN A 34 7.88 -2.19 -31.97
C ASN A 34 6.86 -2.34 -30.85
N GLU A 35 5.60 -2.07 -31.15
CA GLU A 35 4.51 -2.09 -30.18
C GLU A 35 4.32 -3.45 -29.51
N ASN A 36 4.53 -4.56 -30.23
CA ASN A 36 4.38 -5.92 -29.69
C ASN A 36 5.47 -6.23 -28.65
N ASP A 37 6.70 -5.82 -28.90
CA ASP A 37 7.81 -5.99 -27.96
C ASP A 37 7.57 -5.20 -26.68
N ILE A 38 7.09 -3.97 -26.81
CA ILE A 38 6.72 -3.13 -25.65
C ILE A 38 5.59 -3.79 -24.86
N LYS A 39 4.51 -4.24 -25.51
CA LYS A 39 3.38 -4.92 -24.87
C LYS A 39 3.81 -6.20 -24.13
N ASN A 40 4.68 -7.00 -24.75
CA ASN A 40 5.20 -8.21 -24.12
C ASN A 40 6.02 -7.91 -22.87
N ARG A 41 6.91 -6.91 -22.92
CA ARG A 41 7.70 -6.46 -21.77
C ARG A 41 6.80 -5.95 -20.63
N ILE A 42 5.80 -5.15 -20.95
CA ILE A 42 4.81 -4.65 -19.97
C ILE A 42 4.09 -5.82 -19.29
N LYS A 43 3.65 -6.83 -20.03
CA LYS A 43 2.96 -8.01 -19.49
C LYS A 43 3.82 -8.77 -18.46
N VAL A 44 5.09 -9.03 -18.81
CA VAL A 44 6.04 -9.70 -17.90
C VAL A 44 6.29 -8.89 -16.64
N ILE A 45 6.48 -7.57 -16.79
CA ILE A 45 6.73 -6.67 -15.65
C ILE A 45 5.52 -6.62 -14.71
N ASN A 46 4.32 -6.46 -15.25
CA ASN A 46 3.11 -6.37 -14.43
C ASN A 46 2.89 -7.64 -13.61
N ALA A 47 3.16 -8.81 -14.16
CA ALA A 47 3.12 -10.08 -13.43
C ALA A 47 4.13 -10.14 -12.26
N SER A 48 5.35 -9.62 -12.49
CA SER A 48 6.41 -9.56 -11.47
C SER A 48 6.09 -8.51 -10.40
N MET A 49 5.59 -7.34 -10.78
CA MET A 49 5.24 -6.25 -9.87
C MET A 49 4.15 -6.63 -8.87
N SER A 50 3.17 -7.44 -9.29
CA SER A 50 2.13 -7.95 -8.37
C SER A 50 2.75 -8.74 -7.22
N LYS A 51 3.71 -9.62 -7.51
CA LYS A 51 4.44 -10.42 -6.49
C LYS A 51 5.28 -9.54 -5.57
N ILE A 52 6.01 -8.59 -6.13
CA ILE A 52 6.86 -7.64 -5.38
C ILE A 52 6.00 -6.80 -4.43
N ASN A 53 4.89 -6.25 -4.92
CA ASN A 53 3.98 -5.44 -4.11
C ASN A 53 3.34 -6.26 -2.99
N LYS A 54 3.03 -7.53 -3.23
CA LYS A 54 2.53 -8.45 -2.19
C LYS A 54 3.60 -8.68 -1.12
N ALA A 55 4.83 -9.02 -1.51
CA ALA A 55 5.94 -9.24 -0.59
C ALA A 55 6.24 -7.98 0.24
N SER A 56 6.27 -6.81 -0.39
CA SER A 56 6.49 -5.52 0.29
C SER A 56 5.40 -5.25 1.33
N ARG A 57 4.12 -5.43 0.99
CA ARG A 57 3.01 -5.28 1.95
C ARG A 57 3.15 -6.25 3.12
N GLN A 58 3.42 -7.51 2.86
CA GLN A 58 3.59 -8.53 3.91
C GLN A 58 4.76 -8.21 4.84
N SER A 59 5.84 -7.64 4.31
CA SER A 59 6.98 -7.17 5.10
C SER A 59 6.57 -6.04 6.03
N ILE A 60 5.88 -5.03 5.51
CA ILE A 60 5.38 -3.89 6.32
C ILE A 60 4.44 -4.38 7.44
N GLU A 61 3.50 -5.27 7.13
CA GLU A 61 2.57 -5.85 8.11
C GLU A 61 3.31 -6.63 9.20
N HIS A 62 4.34 -7.40 8.82
CA HIS A 62 5.17 -8.12 9.78
C HIS A 62 5.89 -7.19 10.75
N PHE A 63 6.54 -6.14 10.24
CA PHE A 63 7.24 -5.16 11.09
C PHE A 63 6.27 -4.35 11.96
N ARG A 64 5.08 -4.02 11.47
CA ARG A 64 4.02 -3.43 12.30
C ARG A 64 3.63 -4.35 13.46
N CYS A 65 3.44 -5.66 13.20
CA CYS A 65 3.15 -6.63 14.25
C CYS A 65 4.29 -6.72 15.28
N LEU A 66 5.56 -6.69 14.85
CA LEU A 66 6.70 -6.67 15.76
C LEU A 66 6.73 -5.42 16.62
N TYR A 67 6.49 -4.25 16.03
CA TYR A 67 6.43 -2.99 16.74
C TYR A 67 5.37 -3.02 17.85
N PHE A 68 4.14 -3.41 17.53
CA PHE A 68 3.07 -3.47 18.53
C PHE A 68 3.25 -4.63 19.53
N LYS A 69 3.97 -5.67 19.16
CA LYS A 69 4.36 -6.72 20.12
C LYS A 69 5.34 -6.19 21.18
N GLN A 70 6.23 -5.29 20.80
CA GLN A 70 7.16 -4.62 21.72
C GLN A 70 6.49 -3.48 22.50
N ASN A 71 5.47 -2.84 21.92
CA ASN A 71 4.77 -1.69 22.50
C ASN A 71 3.30 -2.05 22.81
N ARG A 72 3.09 -3.04 23.67
CA ARG A 72 1.75 -3.54 24.04
C ARG A 72 0.86 -2.53 24.74
N SER A 73 1.46 -1.56 25.43
CA SER A 73 0.76 -0.46 26.12
C SER A 73 0.43 0.71 25.20
N TRP A 74 0.69 0.59 23.90
CA TRP A 74 0.37 1.67 22.98
C TRP A 74 -1.13 2.00 22.98
N GLU A 75 -1.42 3.27 23.14
CA GLU A 75 -2.72 3.88 22.98
C GLU A 75 -2.60 5.04 22.00
N GLY A 76 -3.57 5.18 21.12
CA GLY A 76 -3.56 6.23 20.11
C GLY A 76 -4.94 6.51 19.54
N GLU A 77 -5.01 7.34 18.53
CA GLU A 77 -6.26 7.75 17.89
C GLU A 77 -6.39 7.14 16.49
N GLY A 78 -7.57 6.62 16.19
CA GLY A 78 -7.99 6.26 14.84
C GLY A 78 -9.10 7.20 14.38
N VAL A 79 -9.09 7.54 13.09
CA VAL A 79 -10.12 8.37 12.44
C VAL A 79 -11.01 7.46 11.59
N ILE A 80 -12.31 7.58 11.73
CA ILE A 80 -13.29 6.77 11.00
C ILE A 80 -13.34 7.20 9.54
N ILE A 81 -13.10 6.26 8.64
CA ILE A 81 -13.13 6.48 7.19
C ILE A 81 -14.28 5.78 6.48
N ASP A 82 -14.86 4.74 7.12
CA ASP A 82 -16.04 4.06 6.58
C ASP A 82 -16.78 3.30 7.68
N ILE A 83 -18.11 3.17 7.52
CA ILE A 83 -18.98 2.47 8.46
C ILE A 83 -19.81 1.45 7.66
N SER A 84 -19.53 0.17 7.85
CA SER A 84 -20.19 -0.92 7.14
C SER A 84 -20.84 -1.90 8.13
N GLY A 85 -22.11 -1.68 8.43
CA GLY A 85 -22.85 -2.47 9.42
C GLY A 85 -22.21 -2.41 10.80
N ASN A 86 -21.81 -3.57 11.34
CA ASN A 86 -21.16 -3.68 12.66
C ASN A 86 -19.63 -3.48 12.64
N LYS A 87 -19.06 -3.14 11.50
CA LYS A 87 -17.62 -2.94 11.34
C LYS A 87 -17.35 -1.50 10.95
N THR A 88 -16.48 -0.88 11.69
CA THR A 88 -16.02 0.48 11.43
C THR A 88 -14.59 0.42 10.92
N LEU A 89 -14.34 1.01 9.76
CA LEU A 89 -13.02 1.12 9.18
C LEU A 89 -12.37 2.41 9.67
N LEU A 90 -11.19 2.30 10.23
CA LEU A 90 -10.43 3.40 10.82
C LEU A 90 -9.07 3.51 10.18
N ILE A 91 -8.59 4.72 10.02
CA ILE A 91 -7.19 4.97 9.75
C ILE A 91 -6.49 5.40 11.04
N ILE A 92 -5.34 4.79 11.34
CA ILE A 92 -4.43 5.23 12.39
C ILE A 92 -3.35 6.07 11.72
N PRO A 93 -3.42 7.42 11.81
CA PRO A 93 -2.55 8.30 11.03
C PRO A 93 -1.07 8.11 11.34
N GLU A 94 -0.73 7.87 12.62
CA GLU A 94 0.66 7.67 13.09
C GLU A 94 1.40 6.57 12.32
N PHE A 95 0.69 5.51 11.91
CA PHE A 95 1.28 4.37 11.18
C PHE A 95 0.83 4.29 9.73
N ALA A 96 0.04 5.25 9.23
CA ALA A 96 -0.63 5.18 7.94
C ALA A 96 -1.30 3.80 7.74
N MET A 97 -2.01 3.32 8.78
CA MET A 97 -2.56 1.97 8.83
C MET A 97 -4.08 2.01 8.89
N ILE A 98 -4.71 1.23 8.02
CA ILE A 98 -6.15 1.03 8.03
C ILE A 98 -6.45 -0.26 8.81
N THR A 99 -7.41 -0.19 9.72
CA THR A 99 -7.86 -1.31 10.53
C THR A 99 -9.38 -1.33 10.68
N GLN A 100 -9.93 -2.50 10.96
CA GLN A 100 -11.34 -2.67 11.26
C GLN A 100 -11.53 -2.86 12.77
N VAL A 101 -12.45 -2.10 13.35
CA VAL A 101 -12.78 -2.19 14.77
C VAL A 101 -14.30 -2.26 14.94
N LYS A 102 -14.76 -3.00 15.92
CA LYS A 102 -16.17 -3.00 16.31
C LYS A 102 -16.38 -1.89 17.34
N VAL A 103 -17.03 -0.82 16.95
CA VAL A 103 -17.43 0.27 17.84
C VAL A 103 -18.86 0.05 18.28
N LYS A 104 -19.12 0.07 19.58
CA LYS A 104 -20.46 -0.19 20.16
C LYS A 104 -21.34 1.06 20.20
N THR A 105 -20.76 2.23 20.10
CA THR A 105 -21.45 3.53 20.15
C THR A 105 -21.79 4.00 18.74
N LYS A 106 -22.82 4.84 18.64
CA LYS A 106 -23.13 5.54 17.39
C LYS A 106 -21.98 6.48 17.06
N VAL A 107 -21.38 6.30 15.90
CA VAL A 107 -20.23 7.08 15.42
C VAL A 107 -20.53 7.61 14.03
N ASN A 108 -19.89 8.70 13.64
CA ASN A 108 -19.98 9.30 12.31
C ASN A 108 -18.64 9.18 11.57
N LEU A 109 -18.65 9.46 10.28
CA LEU A 109 -17.41 9.61 9.50
C LEU A 109 -16.58 10.76 10.09
N GLU A 110 -15.25 10.61 10.04
CA GLU A 110 -14.27 11.57 10.58
C GLU A 110 -14.19 11.65 12.11
N ASP A 111 -15.07 10.95 12.85
CA ASP A 111 -14.94 10.88 14.31
C ASP A 111 -13.62 10.21 14.71
N LYS A 112 -13.04 10.72 15.80
CA LYS A 112 -11.83 10.15 16.40
C LYS A 112 -12.19 9.15 17.49
N VAL A 113 -11.58 7.99 17.42
CA VAL A 113 -11.76 6.90 18.39
C VAL A 113 -10.42 6.59 19.03
N LYS A 114 -10.36 6.59 20.35
CA LYS A 114 -9.19 6.13 21.08
C LYS A 114 -9.11 4.61 21.00
N LEU A 115 -7.92 4.12 20.70
CA LEU A 115 -7.65 2.72 20.45
C LEU A 115 -6.51 2.25 21.33
N LYS A 116 -6.56 0.98 21.73
CA LYS A 116 -5.45 0.25 22.32
C LYS A 116 -5.18 -1.03 21.54
N VAL A 117 -3.96 -1.53 21.69
CA VAL A 117 -3.55 -2.81 21.09
C VAL A 117 -4.33 -3.96 21.73
N GLY A 118 -4.91 -4.80 20.90
CA GLY A 118 -5.56 -6.04 21.28
C GLY A 118 -4.67 -7.26 21.01
N THR A 119 -5.22 -8.22 20.27
CA THR A 119 -4.49 -9.46 19.90
C THR A 119 -3.55 -9.20 18.71
N ILE A 120 -2.37 -9.78 18.77
CA ILE A 120 -1.39 -9.73 17.69
C ILE A 120 -1.07 -11.15 17.25
N ASN A 121 -1.25 -11.45 15.99
CA ASN A 121 -0.87 -12.70 15.36
C ASN A 121 0.26 -12.46 14.36
N LEU A 122 1.50 -12.85 14.74
CA LEU A 122 2.68 -12.66 13.88
C LEU A 122 2.66 -13.55 12.64
N PHE A 123 2.06 -14.74 12.73
CA PHE A 123 2.00 -15.67 11.61
C PHE A 123 1.04 -15.15 10.53
N GLU A 124 -0.14 -14.70 10.93
CA GLU A 124 -1.14 -14.11 10.03
C GLU A 124 -0.85 -12.63 9.72
N ARG A 125 0.13 -12.02 10.39
CA ARG A 125 0.48 -10.61 10.28
C ARG A 125 -0.72 -9.68 10.53
N SER A 126 -1.51 -10.04 11.54
CA SER A 126 -2.71 -9.30 11.91
C SER A 126 -2.60 -8.70 13.30
N ILE A 127 -3.22 -7.54 13.46
CA ILE A 127 -3.30 -6.81 14.73
C ILE A 127 -4.74 -6.40 14.93
N ASP A 128 -5.35 -6.81 16.04
CA ASP A 128 -6.63 -6.33 16.46
C ASP A 128 -6.46 -5.11 17.36
N PHE A 129 -7.26 -4.09 17.12
CA PHE A 129 -7.36 -2.93 18.00
C PHE A 129 -8.71 -2.94 18.71
N LYS A 130 -8.73 -2.42 19.93
CA LYS A 130 -9.95 -2.29 20.72
C LYS A 130 -10.18 -0.81 21.03
N PRO A 131 -11.42 -0.32 20.92
CA PRO A 131 -11.75 1.00 21.40
C PRO A 131 -11.61 1.03 22.93
N LEU A 132 -11.17 2.18 23.45
CA LEU A 132 -11.10 2.47 24.87
C LEU A 132 -12.43 2.94 25.42
#